data_814b811c32193d9402612d5a890f9753
#
_entry.id   814b811c32193d9402612d5a890f9753
#
_cell.length_a   1.000
_cell.length_b   1.000
_cell.length_c   1.000
_cell.angle_alpha   90.00
_cell.angle_beta   90.00
_cell.angle_gamma   90.00
#
_symmetry.space_group_name_H-M   'P 1'
#
loop_
_entity.id
_entity.type
_entity.pdbx_description
1 polymer ?
#
loop_
_entity_poly.entity_id
_entity_poly.type
_entity_poly.pdbx_seq_one_letter_code
_entity_poly.pdbx_strand_id
1 'polypeptide(L)'
;MSELLAAIAESDRDGLEGMLAENVVFHSPVQTYRGRPQVVRLLVTIGGVVDDVEVTRTLDGVTFFTATVEEHPVDGVLVQEAGDEGQIAQITLMLRPLAQLQAAVARMARALAGPG
;
A
#
# COMPACT_ATOMS: atom_id res chain seq x y z
N MET A 1 -9.06 10.65 -5.34
CA MET A 1 -8.18 9.61 -4.78
C MET A 1 -8.19 8.40 -5.71
N SER A 2 -7.05 7.76 -5.89
CA SER A 2 -7.03 6.57 -6.73
C SER A 2 -7.82 5.44 -6.06
N GLU A 3 -8.43 4.58 -6.87
CA GLU A 3 -9.18 3.45 -6.33
C GLU A 3 -8.27 2.52 -5.52
N LEU A 4 -7.02 2.35 -5.97
CA LEU A 4 -6.06 1.51 -5.26
C LEU A 4 -5.73 2.09 -3.87
N LEU A 5 -5.41 3.37 -3.79
CA LEU A 5 -5.09 3.99 -2.51
C LEU A 5 -6.29 3.97 -1.56
N ALA A 6 -7.49 4.23 -2.09
CA ALA A 6 -8.71 4.17 -1.29
C ALA A 6 -8.93 2.76 -0.72
N ALA A 7 -8.76 1.73 -1.55
CA ALA A 7 -8.92 0.35 -1.10
C ALA A 7 -7.89 -0.04 -0.04
N ILE A 8 -6.65 0.44 -0.18
CA ILE A 8 -5.61 0.22 0.83
C ILE A 8 -5.98 0.90 2.14
N ALA A 9 -6.33 2.19 2.08
CA ALA A 9 -6.66 2.98 3.26
C ALA A 9 -7.86 2.40 4.03
N GLU A 10 -8.82 1.82 3.32
CA GLU A 10 -10.01 1.21 3.92
C GLU A 10 -9.82 -0.27 4.26
N SER A 11 -8.66 -0.83 3.98
CA SER A 11 -8.40 -2.27 4.14
C SER A 11 -9.46 -3.12 3.43
N ASP A 12 -9.83 -2.69 2.22
CA ASP A 12 -10.88 -3.33 1.43
C ASP A 12 -10.35 -4.55 0.68
N ARG A 13 -10.36 -5.69 1.34
CA ARG A 13 -9.84 -6.95 0.78
C ARG A 13 -10.49 -7.30 -0.55
N ASP A 14 -11.81 -7.27 -0.60
CA ASP A 14 -12.53 -7.66 -1.82
C ASP A 14 -12.24 -6.70 -2.98
N GLY A 15 -12.18 -5.41 -2.70
CA GLY A 15 -11.83 -4.42 -3.70
C GLY A 15 -10.42 -4.64 -4.25
N LEU A 16 -9.47 -4.92 -3.36
CA LEU A 16 -8.09 -5.21 -3.76
C LEU A 16 -8.01 -6.48 -4.61
N GLU A 17 -8.68 -7.55 -4.19
CA GLU A 17 -8.69 -8.79 -4.96
C GLU A 17 -9.27 -8.58 -6.36
N GLY A 18 -10.27 -7.72 -6.49
CA GLY A 18 -10.90 -7.45 -7.79
C GLY A 18 -10.05 -6.61 -8.74
N MET A 19 -9.16 -5.76 -8.22
CA MET A 19 -8.39 -4.86 -9.07
C MET A 19 -6.97 -5.33 -9.37
N LEU A 20 -6.44 -6.32 -8.63
CA LEU A 20 -5.07 -6.79 -8.79
C LEU A 20 -4.99 -8.00 -9.72
N ALA A 21 -3.96 -8.04 -10.57
CA ALA A 21 -3.67 -9.20 -11.39
C ALA A 21 -3.25 -10.37 -10.49
N GLU A 22 -3.47 -11.59 -10.96
CA GLU A 22 -3.10 -12.79 -10.21
C GLU A 22 -1.60 -12.84 -9.92
N ASN A 23 -0.79 -12.38 -10.86
CA ASN A 23 0.67 -12.35 -10.75
C ASN A 23 1.22 -10.99 -10.35
N VAL A 24 0.43 -10.17 -9.65
CA VAL A 24 0.83 -8.83 -9.23
C VAL A 24 2.13 -8.86 -8.44
N VAL A 25 2.95 -7.83 -8.63
CA VAL A 25 4.22 -7.64 -7.90
C VAL A 25 4.13 -6.35 -7.10
N PHE A 26 4.46 -6.41 -5.83
CA PHE A 26 4.45 -5.26 -4.94
C PHE A 26 5.87 -4.96 -4.46
N HIS A 27 6.38 -3.80 -4.89
CA HIS A 27 7.67 -3.29 -4.45
C HIS A 27 7.43 -2.38 -3.25
N SER A 28 7.56 -2.93 -2.05
CA SER A 28 7.40 -2.15 -0.82
C SER A 28 8.70 -1.40 -0.52
N PRO A 29 8.70 -0.46 0.44
CA PRO A 29 9.93 0.24 0.81
C PRO A 29 11.04 -0.70 1.32
N VAL A 30 10.71 -1.93 1.68
CA VAL A 30 11.65 -2.87 2.30
C VAL A 30 12.05 -4.00 1.36
N GLN A 31 11.08 -4.61 0.69
CA GLN A 31 11.34 -5.74 -0.20
C GLN A 31 10.21 -5.93 -1.20
N THR A 32 10.38 -6.87 -2.11
CA THR A 32 9.40 -7.16 -3.15
C THR A 32 8.61 -8.42 -2.81
N TYR A 33 7.29 -8.33 -3.00
CA TYR A 33 6.36 -9.44 -2.77
C TYR A 33 5.65 -9.78 -4.07
N ARG A 34 5.30 -11.05 -4.25
CA ARG A 34 4.70 -11.53 -5.49
C ARG A 34 3.47 -12.37 -5.21
N GLY A 35 2.47 -12.24 -6.10
CA GLY A 35 1.26 -13.02 -6.05
C GLY A 35 0.13 -12.32 -5.30
N ARG A 36 -1.07 -12.41 -5.88
CA ARG A 36 -2.23 -11.68 -5.35
C ARG A 36 -2.56 -11.99 -3.89
N PRO A 37 -2.60 -13.25 -3.43
CA PRO A 37 -2.96 -13.51 -2.03
C PRO A 37 -2.02 -12.83 -1.04
N GLN A 38 -0.71 -12.89 -1.27
CA GLN A 38 0.27 -12.26 -0.40
C GLN A 38 0.20 -10.74 -0.47
N VAL A 39 0.08 -10.18 -1.68
CA VAL A 39 0.04 -8.74 -1.87
C VAL A 39 -1.22 -8.15 -1.24
N VAL A 40 -2.37 -8.78 -1.42
CA VAL A 40 -3.62 -8.32 -0.79
C VAL A 40 -3.48 -8.30 0.73
N ARG A 41 -2.93 -9.35 1.31
CA ARG A 41 -2.72 -9.42 2.76
C ARG A 41 -1.85 -8.27 3.26
N LEU A 42 -0.77 -7.96 2.54
CA LEU A 42 0.13 -6.87 2.91
C LEU A 42 -0.55 -5.51 2.78
N LEU A 43 -1.25 -5.27 1.68
CA LEU A 43 -1.93 -3.98 1.46
C LEU A 43 -3.04 -3.74 2.50
N VAL A 44 -3.80 -4.77 2.83
CA VAL A 44 -4.81 -4.68 3.90
C VAL A 44 -4.15 -4.32 5.23
N THR A 45 -3.02 -4.93 5.54
CA THR A 45 -2.29 -4.67 6.78
C THR A 45 -1.75 -3.23 6.81
N ILE A 46 -1.25 -2.74 5.67
CA ILE A 46 -0.78 -1.34 5.55
C ILE A 46 -1.92 -0.37 5.88
N GLY A 47 -3.14 -0.67 5.42
CA GLY A 47 -4.30 0.17 5.73
C GLY A 47 -4.60 0.29 7.21
N GLY A 48 -4.22 -0.73 8.00
CA GLY A 48 -4.36 -0.69 9.45
C GLY A 48 -3.21 0.01 10.18
N VAL A 49 -2.13 0.33 9.47
CA VAL A 49 -0.93 0.96 10.05
C VAL A 49 -0.90 2.46 9.78
N VAL A 50 -1.42 2.90 8.64
CA VAL A 50 -1.44 4.32 8.27
C VAL A 50 -2.82 4.90 8.54
N ASP A 51 -2.85 6.17 8.98
CA ASP A 51 -4.08 6.90 9.26
C ASP A 51 -4.08 8.22 8.49
N ASP A 52 -5.24 8.86 8.41
CA ASP A 52 -5.39 10.20 7.86
C ASP A 52 -4.78 10.36 6.46
N VAL A 53 -5.06 9.41 5.58
CA VAL A 53 -4.53 9.43 4.22
C VAL A 53 -5.19 10.54 3.41
N GLU A 54 -4.37 11.45 2.86
CA GLU A 54 -4.84 12.54 1.99
C GLU A 54 -4.01 12.61 0.73
N VAL A 55 -4.67 12.64 -0.43
CA VAL A 55 -3.99 12.80 -1.71
C VAL A 55 -3.58 14.25 -1.88
N THR A 56 -2.31 14.47 -2.21
CA THR A 56 -1.79 15.82 -2.45
C THR A 56 -1.59 16.11 -3.93
N ARG A 57 -1.35 15.07 -4.74
CA ARG A 57 -1.14 15.23 -6.17
C ARG A 57 -1.38 13.91 -6.87
N THR A 58 -1.98 13.95 -8.06
CA THR A 58 -2.20 12.77 -8.88
C THR A 58 -1.65 13.00 -10.27
N LEU A 59 -0.86 12.03 -10.75
CA LEU A 59 -0.39 11.96 -12.13
C LEU A 59 -0.85 10.60 -12.64
N ASP A 60 -0.72 10.39 -13.94
CA ASP A 60 -1.12 9.11 -14.52
C ASP A 60 -0.32 7.95 -13.87
N GLY A 61 -1.03 7.07 -13.18
CA GLY A 61 -0.41 5.93 -12.49
C GLY A 61 0.38 6.27 -11.24
N VAL A 62 0.43 7.55 -10.82
CA VAL A 62 1.21 7.98 -9.66
C VAL A 62 0.36 8.84 -8.74
N THR A 63 0.31 8.46 -7.46
CA THR A 63 -0.43 9.21 -6.44
C THR A 63 0.52 9.63 -5.33
N PHE A 64 0.61 10.94 -5.10
CA PHE A 64 1.33 11.50 -3.96
C PHE A 64 0.34 11.71 -2.83
N PHE A 65 0.69 11.31 -1.63
CA PHE A 65 -0.21 11.45 -0.49
C PHE A 65 0.55 11.72 0.80
N THR A 66 -0.19 12.21 1.78
CA THR A 66 0.29 12.30 3.16
C THR A 66 -0.56 11.39 4.02
N ALA A 67 0.00 10.95 5.13
CA ALA A 67 -0.71 10.13 6.10
C ALA A 67 -0.02 10.30 7.45
N THR A 68 -0.46 9.56 8.45
CA THR A 68 0.22 9.51 9.74
C THR A 68 0.52 8.06 10.11
N VAL A 69 1.63 7.87 10.81
CA VAL A 69 1.97 6.60 11.43
C VAL A 69 2.28 6.93 12.88
N GLU A 70 1.52 6.34 13.82
CA GLU A 70 1.66 6.65 15.24
C GLU A 70 1.60 8.17 15.51
N GLU A 71 0.65 8.84 14.83
CA GLU A 71 0.41 10.28 14.92
C GLU A 71 1.50 11.18 14.35
N HIS A 72 2.52 10.60 13.71
CA HIS A 72 3.59 11.37 13.07
C HIS A 72 3.38 11.39 11.55
N PRO A 73 3.58 12.57 10.92
CA PRO A 73 3.33 12.70 9.47
C PRO A 73 4.30 11.90 8.62
N VAL A 74 3.77 11.32 7.56
CA VAL A 74 4.56 10.65 6.52
C VAL A 74 4.14 11.19 5.16
N ASP A 75 5.08 11.19 4.23
CA ASP A 75 4.80 11.47 2.82
C ASP A 75 4.95 10.16 2.06
N GLY A 76 4.03 9.91 1.15
CA GLY A 76 4.03 8.68 0.38
C GLY A 76 3.86 8.90 -1.11
N VAL A 77 4.37 7.95 -1.87
CA VAL A 77 4.17 7.87 -3.32
C VAL A 77 3.74 6.46 -3.63
N LEU A 78 2.61 6.32 -4.33
CA LEU A 78 2.08 5.05 -4.78
C LEU A 78 2.08 5.04 -6.29
N VAL A 79 2.83 4.11 -6.89
CA VAL A 79 2.90 3.95 -8.34
C VAL A 79 2.21 2.65 -8.70
N GLN A 80 1.33 2.69 -9.70
CA GLN A 80 0.66 1.48 -10.19
C GLN A 80 0.81 1.37 -11.69
N GLU A 81 0.99 0.15 -12.17
CA GLU A 81 1.12 -0.15 -13.58
C GLU A 81 0.16 -1.27 -13.95
N ALA A 82 -0.62 -1.05 -15.00
CA ALA A 82 -1.59 -2.03 -15.48
C ALA A 82 -0.90 -3.12 -16.29
N GLY A 83 -1.45 -4.32 -16.20
CA GLY A 83 -1.04 -5.45 -17.03
C GLY A 83 -1.88 -5.56 -18.29
N ASP A 84 -1.73 -6.68 -18.97
CA ASP A 84 -2.36 -6.92 -20.28
C ASP A 84 -3.89 -6.87 -20.27
N GLU A 85 -4.52 -7.21 -19.16
CA GLU A 85 -5.98 -7.25 -19.07
C GLU A 85 -6.56 -6.05 -18.30
N GLY A 86 -5.76 -5.00 -18.14
CA GLY A 86 -6.21 -3.81 -17.42
C GLY A 86 -6.17 -3.91 -15.91
N GLN A 87 -5.86 -5.08 -15.36
CA GLN A 87 -5.68 -5.25 -13.93
C GLN A 87 -4.31 -4.73 -13.51
N ILE A 88 -4.18 -4.31 -12.25
CA ILE A 88 -2.92 -3.79 -11.74
C ILE A 88 -1.92 -4.93 -11.60
N ALA A 89 -0.80 -4.83 -12.34
CA ALA A 89 0.23 -5.85 -12.36
C ALA A 89 1.44 -5.50 -11.51
N GLN A 90 1.72 -4.21 -11.30
CA GLN A 90 2.83 -3.78 -10.46
C GLN A 90 2.43 -2.59 -9.60
N ILE A 91 2.90 -2.62 -8.36
CA ILE A 91 2.67 -1.55 -7.38
C ILE A 91 4.02 -1.23 -6.75
N THR A 92 4.32 0.07 -6.62
CA THR A 92 5.50 0.52 -5.88
C THR A 92 5.04 1.53 -4.83
N LEU A 93 5.46 1.34 -3.59
CA LEU A 93 5.15 2.25 -2.49
C LEU A 93 6.45 2.78 -1.90
N MET A 94 6.54 4.10 -1.75
CA MET A 94 7.65 4.78 -1.09
C MET A 94 7.10 5.65 0.03
N LEU A 95 7.78 5.65 1.16
CA LEU A 95 7.39 6.44 2.34
C LEU A 95 8.60 7.14 2.93
N ARG A 96 8.38 8.33 3.46
CA ARG A 96 9.40 9.11 4.16
C ARG A 96 8.74 9.88 5.33
N PRO A 97 9.49 10.33 6.34
CA PRO A 97 10.93 10.12 6.54
C PRO A 97 11.24 8.73 7.12
N LEU A 98 12.51 8.40 7.18
CA LEU A 98 12.97 7.06 7.59
C LEU A 98 12.46 6.62 8.95
N ALA A 99 12.44 7.52 9.93
CA ALA A 99 11.98 7.17 11.27
C ALA A 99 10.54 6.65 11.27
N GLN A 100 9.64 7.30 10.54
CA GLN A 100 8.24 6.87 10.45
C GLN A 100 8.09 5.62 9.60
N LEU A 101 8.93 5.44 8.57
CA LEU A 101 8.95 4.21 7.80
C LEU A 101 9.35 3.04 8.70
N GLN A 102 10.36 3.22 9.55
CA GLN A 102 10.79 2.17 10.48
C GLN A 102 9.67 1.84 11.48
N ALA A 103 8.95 2.85 11.98
CA ALA A 103 7.81 2.63 12.87
C ALA A 103 6.70 1.84 12.16
N ALA A 104 6.42 2.17 10.89
CA ALA A 104 5.43 1.46 10.10
C ALA A 104 5.83 0.00 9.89
N VAL A 105 7.10 -0.25 9.56
CA VAL A 105 7.62 -1.61 9.37
C VAL A 105 7.49 -2.42 10.65
N ALA A 106 7.80 -1.83 11.81
CA ALA A 106 7.68 -2.51 13.09
C ALA A 106 6.21 -2.87 13.39
N ARG A 107 5.28 -1.96 13.12
CA ARG A 107 3.85 -2.23 13.31
C ARG A 107 3.35 -3.31 12.36
N MET A 108 3.81 -3.29 11.09
CA MET A 108 3.48 -4.32 10.12
C MET A 108 3.94 -5.70 10.60
N ALA A 109 5.18 -5.78 11.08
CA ALA A 109 5.72 -7.04 11.58
C ALA A 109 4.89 -7.60 12.73
N ARG A 110 4.48 -6.74 13.67
CA ARG A 110 3.62 -7.16 14.79
C ARG A 110 2.25 -7.62 14.30
N ALA A 111 1.65 -6.89 13.37
CA ALA A 111 0.33 -7.24 12.84
C ALA A 111 0.34 -8.56 12.09
N LEU A 112 1.39 -8.81 11.29
CA LEU A 112 1.51 -10.05 10.51
C LEU A 112 1.91 -11.25 11.37
N ALA A 113 2.60 -11.03 12.49
CA ALA A 113 2.99 -12.08 13.41
C ALA A 113 1.95 -12.33 14.51
N GLY A 114 0.91 -11.52 14.57
CA GLY A 114 -0.13 -11.64 15.59
C GLY A 114 -0.88 -12.98 15.53
N PRO A 115 -1.52 -13.36 16.64
CA PRO A 115 -2.32 -14.59 16.68
C PRO A 115 -3.55 -14.39 15.83
N GLY A 116 -3.55 -14.88 14.74
CA GLY A 116 -4.68 -14.58 13.97
C GLY A 116 -5.06 -15.20 12.92
#